data_a1f0279099da51ee678b97a0724a834f
#
_entry.id   a1f0279099da51ee678b97a0724a834f
#
_cell.length_a   1.000
_cell.length_b   1.000
_cell.length_c   1.000
_cell.angle_alpha   90.00
_cell.angle_beta   90.00
_cell.angle_gamma   90.00
#
_symmetry.space_group_name_H-M   'P 1'
#
loop_
_entity.id
_entity.type
_entity.pdbx_description
1 polymer ?
#
loop_
_entity_poly.entity_id
_entity_poly.type
_entity_poly.pdbx_seq_one_letter_code
_entity_poly.pdbx_strand_id
1 'polypeptide(L)'
;MTEADIAALPVPYRLALSYAPAAARPAAMALLRLDDRLSRIVAGASEPLIAQIKLAWWRDQFAKPPPDWPRGEPLLAELRACGFEGSDLGALVDGWEAAGLAETVQDADVDSLADGRARAWSASALAPLSQGSRDAVAHAAHAWTAGECERHAAPETTAAPLPRSHRSLAVLAALGRRASQRRQPMLDGPAALALAMRVGIFGR
;
A
#
# COMPACT_ATOMS: atom_id res chain seq x y z
N MET A 1 -14.05 10.41 8.00
CA MET A 1 -13.57 9.03 8.25
C MET A 1 -14.57 8.35 9.17
N THR A 2 -15.26 7.35 8.70
CA THR A 2 -16.28 6.61 9.45
C THR A 2 -15.78 5.23 9.83
N GLU A 3 -16.38 4.62 10.85
CA GLU A 3 -16.06 3.23 11.24
C GLU A 3 -16.39 2.24 10.10
N ALA A 4 -17.40 2.55 9.29
CA ALA A 4 -17.75 1.78 8.10
C ALA A 4 -16.64 1.78 7.04
N ASP A 5 -15.91 2.89 6.86
CA ASP A 5 -14.79 2.97 5.93
C ASP A 5 -13.63 2.04 6.33
N ILE A 6 -13.37 1.93 7.65
CA ILE A 6 -12.36 1.03 8.19
C ILE A 6 -12.81 -0.42 8.03
N ALA A 7 -14.06 -0.72 8.35
CA ALA A 7 -14.60 -2.08 8.26
C ALA A 7 -14.59 -2.64 6.83
N ALA A 8 -14.62 -1.78 5.81
CA ALA A 8 -14.59 -2.18 4.41
C ALA A 8 -13.20 -2.62 3.92
N LEU A 9 -12.12 -2.28 4.65
CA LEU A 9 -10.76 -2.68 4.29
C LEU A 9 -10.47 -4.16 4.58
N PRO A 10 -9.53 -4.79 3.84
CA PRO A 10 -9.00 -6.11 4.17
C PRO A 10 -8.50 -6.19 5.62
N VAL A 11 -8.63 -7.37 6.24
CA VAL A 11 -8.24 -7.55 7.66
C VAL A 11 -6.78 -7.17 7.94
N PRO A 12 -5.79 -7.52 7.08
CA PRO A 12 -4.41 -7.08 7.28
C PRO A 12 -4.25 -5.56 7.32
N TYR A 13 -4.98 -4.83 6.46
CA TYR A 13 -4.94 -3.37 6.41
C TYR A 13 -5.54 -2.73 7.66
N ARG A 14 -6.68 -3.25 8.13
CA ARG A 14 -7.31 -2.80 9.38
C ARG A 14 -6.39 -3.00 10.57
N LEU A 15 -5.77 -4.17 10.66
CA LEU A 15 -4.82 -4.49 11.72
C LEU A 15 -3.61 -3.55 11.67
N ALA A 16 -3.01 -3.36 10.50
CA ALA A 16 -1.89 -2.44 10.32
C ALA A 16 -2.25 -1.00 10.68
N LEU A 17 -3.42 -0.53 10.23
CA LEU A 17 -3.92 0.82 10.51
C LEU A 17 -4.15 1.08 12.01
N SER A 18 -4.50 0.04 12.80
CA SER A 18 -4.68 0.18 14.25
C SER A 18 -3.40 0.64 14.98
N TYR A 19 -2.25 0.40 14.39
CA TYR A 19 -0.94 0.84 14.92
C TYR A 19 -0.44 2.16 14.32
N ALA A 20 -1.18 2.77 13.39
CA ALA A 20 -0.83 4.09 12.86
C ALA A 20 -0.91 5.15 13.97
N PRO A 21 0.14 5.99 14.18
CA PRO A 21 0.06 7.14 15.06
C PRO A 21 -1.08 8.07 14.63
N ALA A 22 -1.73 8.74 15.58
CA ALA A 22 -2.89 9.60 15.32
C ALA A 22 -2.62 10.63 14.19
N ALA A 23 -1.45 11.25 14.18
CA ALA A 23 -1.07 12.23 13.16
C ALA A 23 -0.90 11.63 11.74
N ALA A 24 -0.43 10.39 11.62
CA ALA A 24 -0.21 9.73 10.34
C ALA A 24 -1.42 8.90 9.87
N ARG A 25 -2.35 8.60 10.78
CA ARG A 25 -3.48 7.70 10.50
C ARG A 25 -4.37 8.15 9.33
N PRO A 26 -4.74 9.43 9.17
CA PRO A 26 -5.55 9.85 8.02
C PRO A 26 -4.86 9.57 6.68
N ALA A 27 -3.58 9.90 6.55
CA ALA A 27 -2.81 9.67 5.33
C ALA A 27 -2.60 8.17 5.07
N ALA A 28 -2.23 7.38 6.08
CA ALA A 28 -2.12 5.94 5.96
C ALA A 28 -3.45 5.28 5.54
N MET A 29 -4.57 5.73 6.11
CA MET A 29 -5.91 5.26 5.74
C MET A 29 -6.25 5.57 4.29
N ALA A 30 -6.00 6.80 3.84
CA ALA A 30 -6.27 7.21 2.46
C ALA A 30 -5.46 6.38 1.46
N LEU A 31 -4.18 6.10 1.76
CA LEU A 31 -3.35 5.22 0.93
C LEU A 31 -3.85 3.78 0.89
N LEU A 32 -4.20 3.20 2.04
CA LEU A 32 -4.71 1.82 2.09
C LEU A 32 -6.06 1.69 1.38
N ARG A 33 -6.90 2.73 1.43
CA ARG A 33 -8.16 2.78 0.66
C ARG A 33 -7.91 2.88 -0.84
N LEU A 34 -6.92 3.66 -1.25
CA LEU A 34 -6.54 3.75 -2.66
C LEU A 34 -6.02 2.40 -3.16
N ASP A 35 -5.11 1.78 -2.42
CA ASP A 35 -4.55 0.47 -2.75
C ASP A 35 -5.66 -0.60 -2.88
N ASP A 36 -6.56 -0.69 -1.91
CA ASP A 36 -7.72 -1.59 -1.94
C ASP A 36 -8.69 -1.26 -3.10
N ARG A 37 -8.89 0.03 -3.42
CA ARG A 37 -9.73 0.45 -4.54
C ARG A 37 -9.17 -0.03 -5.88
N LEU A 38 -7.86 0.13 -6.09
CA LEU A 38 -7.18 -0.30 -7.31
C LEU A 38 -7.17 -1.83 -7.42
N SER A 39 -6.88 -2.52 -6.32
CA SER A 39 -6.97 -3.98 -6.22
C SER A 39 -8.36 -4.49 -6.64
N ARG A 40 -9.44 -3.89 -6.12
CA ARG A 40 -10.82 -4.28 -6.48
C ARG A 40 -11.19 -3.97 -7.93
N ILE A 41 -10.62 -2.93 -8.53
CA ILE A 41 -10.82 -2.63 -9.95
C ILE A 41 -10.29 -3.79 -10.80
N VAL A 42 -9.09 -4.27 -10.47
CA VAL A 42 -8.44 -5.38 -11.17
C VAL A 42 -9.16 -6.70 -10.91
N ALA A 43 -9.38 -7.06 -9.64
CA ALA A 43 -9.99 -8.32 -9.25
C ALA A 43 -11.47 -8.47 -9.67
N GLY A 44 -12.19 -7.35 -9.77
CA GLY A 44 -13.62 -7.33 -10.09
C GLY A 44 -13.95 -7.14 -11.56
N ALA A 45 -12.96 -7.02 -12.44
CA ALA A 45 -13.22 -6.81 -13.86
C ALA A 45 -13.53 -8.15 -14.56
N SER A 46 -14.68 -8.24 -15.22
CA SER A 46 -15.03 -9.38 -16.07
C SER A 46 -14.19 -9.42 -17.36
N GLU A 47 -13.72 -8.25 -17.81
CA GLU A 47 -12.88 -8.07 -18.99
C GLU A 47 -11.70 -7.15 -18.65
N PRO A 48 -10.46 -7.49 -19.04
CA PRO A 48 -9.28 -6.67 -18.77
C PRO A 48 -9.42 -5.21 -19.23
N LEU A 49 -10.07 -4.98 -20.38
CA LEU A 49 -10.29 -3.66 -20.94
C LEU A 49 -11.09 -2.74 -19.98
N ILE A 50 -12.06 -3.29 -19.25
CA ILE A 50 -12.86 -2.50 -18.30
C ILE A 50 -11.99 -2.05 -17.12
N ALA A 51 -11.10 -2.93 -16.62
CA ALA A 51 -10.15 -2.54 -15.60
C ALA A 51 -9.18 -1.46 -16.11
N GLN A 52 -8.63 -1.62 -17.31
CA GLN A 52 -7.75 -0.63 -17.93
C GLN A 52 -8.41 0.76 -18.04
N ILE A 53 -9.66 0.84 -18.49
CA ILE A 53 -10.39 2.11 -18.57
C ILE A 53 -10.53 2.75 -17.17
N LYS A 54 -10.85 1.96 -16.13
CA LYS A 54 -10.98 2.46 -14.76
C LYS A 54 -9.65 2.91 -14.19
N LEU A 55 -8.56 2.16 -14.43
CA LEU A 55 -7.21 2.53 -14.00
C LEU A 55 -6.70 3.77 -14.75
N ALA A 56 -6.96 3.87 -16.07
CA ALA A 56 -6.64 5.06 -16.86
C ALA A 56 -7.33 6.31 -16.29
N TRP A 57 -8.60 6.20 -15.86
CA TRP A 57 -9.28 7.31 -15.20
C TRP A 57 -8.53 7.79 -13.94
N TRP A 58 -8.05 6.88 -13.07
CA TRP A 58 -7.27 7.25 -11.89
C TRP A 58 -5.95 7.92 -12.29
N ARG A 59 -5.25 7.38 -13.29
CA ARG A 59 -4.01 7.96 -13.84
C ARG A 59 -4.24 9.38 -14.36
N ASP A 60 -5.34 9.60 -15.11
CA ASP A 60 -5.71 10.92 -15.61
C ASP A 60 -6.02 11.93 -14.48
N GLN A 61 -6.59 11.47 -13.36
CA GLN A 61 -6.78 12.37 -12.23
C GLN A 61 -5.42 12.72 -11.59
N PHE A 62 -4.56 11.73 -11.36
CA PHE A 62 -3.24 11.96 -10.76
C PHE A 62 -2.26 12.72 -11.68
N ALA A 63 -2.51 12.82 -12.97
CA ALA A 63 -1.79 13.71 -13.86
C ALA A 63 -2.15 15.20 -13.65
N LYS A 64 -3.24 15.51 -12.96
CA LYS A 64 -3.70 16.86 -12.66
C LYS A 64 -3.23 17.29 -11.26
N PRO A 65 -3.06 18.61 -11.02
CA PRO A 65 -2.83 19.10 -9.67
C PRO A 65 -4.05 18.82 -8.76
N PRO A 66 -3.85 18.58 -7.46
CA PRO A 66 -4.92 18.21 -6.53
C PRO A 66 -6.15 19.14 -6.50
N PRO A 67 -6.02 20.47 -6.68
CA PRO A 67 -7.19 21.34 -6.75
C PRO A 67 -8.16 21.02 -7.91
N ASP A 68 -7.65 20.41 -8.98
CA ASP A 68 -8.43 20.08 -10.20
C ASP A 68 -9.04 18.68 -10.13
N TRP A 69 -8.81 17.95 -9.07
CA TRP A 69 -9.43 16.63 -8.87
C TRP A 69 -10.94 16.73 -8.68
N PRO A 70 -11.72 15.80 -9.28
CA PRO A 70 -13.18 15.84 -9.21
C PRO A 70 -13.70 15.78 -7.78
N ARG A 71 -14.65 16.66 -7.47
CA ARG A 71 -15.28 16.72 -6.12
C ARG A 71 -16.21 15.55 -5.85
N GLY A 72 -16.65 14.83 -6.89
CA GLY A 72 -17.56 13.70 -6.78
C GLY A 72 -16.93 12.38 -6.32
N GLU A 73 -15.59 12.31 -6.23
CA GLU A 73 -14.88 11.12 -5.73
C GLU A 73 -14.34 11.40 -4.31
N PRO A 74 -14.96 10.81 -3.27
CA PRO A 74 -14.59 11.09 -1.89
C PRO A 74 -13.13 10.76 -1.56
N LEU A 75 -12.57 9.69 -2.17
CA LEU A 75 -11.20 9.28 -1.91
C LEU A 75 -10.18 10.29 -2.43
N LEU A 76 -10.43 10.94 -3.59
CA LEU A 76 -9.59 12.04 -4.07
C LEU A 76 -9.64 13.24 -3.11
N ALA A 77 -10.80 13.53 -2.54
CA ALA A 77 -10.93 14.59 -1.54
C ALA A 77 -10.13 14.28 -0.26
N GLU A 78 -10.12 13.02 0.18
CA GLU A 78 -9.33 12.57 1.33
C GLU A 78 -7.83 12.65 1.06
N LEU A 79 -7.36 12.14 -0.08
CA LEU A 79 -5.96 12.22 -0.49
C LEU A 79 -5.47 13.67 -0.55
N ARG A 80 -6.27 14.55 -1.16
CA ARG A 80 -5.97 15.99 -1.21
C ARG A 80 -5.93 16.62 0.18
N ALA A 81 -6.88 16.30 1.06
CA ALA A 81 -6.91 16.82 2.43
C ALA A 81 -5.70 16.36 3.26
N CYS A 82 -5.12 15.20 2.94
CA CYS A 82 -3.88 14.71 3.54
C CYS A 82 -2.60 15.31 2.91
N GLY A 83 -2.71 16.07 1.82
CA GLY A 83 -1.56 16.70 1.15
C GLY A 83 -0.81 15.79 0.18
N PHE A 84 -1.47 14.77 -0.39
CA PHE A 84 -0.88 13.97 -1.46
C PHE A 84 -0.89 14.72 -2.77
N GLU A 85 0.20 14.55 -3.54
CA GLU A 85 0.32 14.99 -4.91
C GLU A 85 0.10 13.82 -5.88
N GLY A 86 -0.37 14.12 -7.10
CA GLY A 86 -0.60 13.08 -8.10
C GLY A 86 0.67 12.31 -8.48
N SER A 87 1.82 12.99 -8.47
CA SER A 87 3.14 12.38 -8.72
C SER A 87 3.51 11.29 -7.72
N ASP A 88 2.94 11.32 -6.51
CA ASP A 88 3.17 10.30 -5.49
C ASP A 88 2.35 9.03 -5.74
N LEU A 89 1.23 9.15 -6.45
CA LEU A 89 0.18 8.14 -6.52
C LEU A 89 0.09 7.44 -7.89
N GLY A 90 0.53 8.10 -8.97
CA GLY A 90 0.42 7.56 -10.33
C GLY A 90 1.09 6.20 -10.50
N ALA A 91 2.30 6.04 -9.95
CA ALA A 91 3.04 4.78 -10.02
C ALA A 91 2.33 3.61 -9.32
N LEU A 92 1.48 3.87 -8.32
CA LEU A 92 0.68 2.82 -7.69
C LEU A 92 -0.41 2.31 -8.64
N VAL A 93 -0.99 3.18 -9.45
CA VAL A 93 -1.96 2.78 -10.50
C VAL A 93 -1.27 1.91 -11.55
N ASP A 94 -0.07 2.32 -12.00
CA ASP A 94 0.71 1.57 -12.99
C ASP A 94 1.12 0.20 -12.47
N GLY A 95 1.52 0.12 -11.20
CA GLY A 95 1.87 -1.14 -10.54
C GLY A 95 0.68 -2.10 -10.44
N TRP A 96 -0.51 -1.61 -10.10
CA TRP A 96 -1.72 -2.44 -10.08
C TRP A 96 -2.15 -2.88 -11.49
N GLU A 97 -1.95 -2.06 -12.52
CA GLU A 97 -2.18 -2.46 -13.90
C GLU A 97 -1.24 -3.60 -14.31
N ALA A 98 0.07 -3.45 -14.04
CA ALA A 98 1.07 -4.45 -14.36
C ALA A 98 0.80 -5.78 -13.63
N ALA A 99 0.66 -5.75 -12.31
CA ALA A 99 0.50 -6.95 -11.50
C ALA A 99 -0.86 -7.64 -11.66
N GLY A 100 -1.90 -6.89 -12.02
CA GLY A 100 -3.26 -7.39 -11.98
C GLY A 100 -3.87 -7.71 -13.34
N LEU A 101 -3.33 -7.21 -14.44
CA LEU A 101 -3.87 -7.43 -15.79
C LEU A 101 -2.91 -8.24 -16.68
N ALA A 102 -1.74 -8.63 -16.17
CA ALA A 102 -0.86 -9.54 -16.90
C ALA A 102 -1.53 -10.90 -17.07
N GLU A 103 -1.48 -11.49 -18.26
CA GLU A 103 -1.96 -12.85 -18.54
C GLU A 103 -1.21 -13.88 -17.68
N THR A 104 0.08 -13.64 -17.47
CA THR A 104 0.92 -14.39 -16.53
C THR A 104 1.76 -13.39 -15.75
N VAL A 105 1.51 -13.27 -14.45
CA VAL A 105 2.22 -12.32 -13.57
C VAL A 105 3.69 -12.74 -13.45
N GLN A 106 4.60 -11.85 -13.86
CA GLN A 106 6.05 -12.01 -13.73
C GLN A 106 6.56 -11.31 -12.45
N ASP A 107 7.81 -11.60 -12.07
CA ASP A 107 8.42 -10.92 -10.91
C ASP A 107 8.54 -9.41 -11.15
N ALA A 108 8.82 -8.97 -12.38
CA ALA A 108 8.85 -7.56 -12.76
C ALA A 108 7.51 -6.83 -12.55
N ASP A 109 6.38 -7.52 -12.73
CA ASP A 109 5.05 -6.93 -12.50
C ASP A 109 4.81 -6.73 -10.99
N VAL A 110 5.24 -7.69 -10.18
CA VAL A 110 5.19 -7.60 -8.71
C VAL A 110 6.12 -6.51 -8.20
N ASP A 111 7.33 -6.38 -8.76
CA ASP A 111 8.27 -5.31 -8.44
C ASP A 111 7.70 -3.93 -8.82
N SER A 112 7.02 -3.83 -9.97
CA SER A 112 6.33 -2.59 -10.37
C SER A 112 5.27 -2.15 -9.35
N LEU A 113 4.48 -3.08 -8.82
CA LEU A 113 3.50 -2.79 -7.76
C LEU A 113 4.20 -2.40 -6.46
N ALA A 114 5.28 -3.09 -6.10
CA ALA A 114 6.05 -2.77 -4.89
C ALA A 114 6.67 -1.37 -4.97
N ASP A 115 7.21 -0.99 -6.12
CA ASP A 115 7.77 0.34 -6.38
C ASP A 115 6.69 1.44 -6.34
N GLY A 116 5.51 1.16 -6.91
CA GLY A 116 4.35 2.04 -6.83
C GLY A 116 3.92 2.30 -5.38
N ARG A 117 3.85 1.25 -4.56
CA ARG A 117 3.60 1.32 -3.12
C ARG A 117 4.69 2.10 -2.40
N ALA A 118 5.96 1.81 -2.70
CA ALA A 118 7.11 2.49 -2.11
C ALA A 118 7.05 4.00 -2.35
N ARG A 119 6.74 4.42 -3.57
CA ARG A 119 6.58 5.83 -3.92
C ARG A 119 5.44 6.48 -3.14
N ALA A 120 4.26 5.87 -3.14
CA ALA A 120 3.10 6.39 -2.42
C ALA A 120 3.35 6.51 -0.90
N TRP A 121 3.98 5.49 -0.29
CA TRP A 121 4.36 5.54 1.13
C TRP A 121 5.55 6.46 1.44
N SER A 122 6.31 6.88 0.44
CA SER A 122 7.38 7.88 0.59
C SER A 122 6.90 9.32 0.48
N ALA A 123 5.62 9.55 0.19
CA ALA A 123 5.05 10.88 0.05
C ALA A 123 5.21 11.73 1.31
N SER A 124 5.47 13.03 1.12
CA SER A 124 5.62 14.00 2.22
C SER A 124 4.36 14.16 3.07
N ALA A 125 3.20 13.79 2.54
CA ALA A 125 1.92 13.72 3.23
C ALA A 125 1.95 12.84 4.49
N LEU A 126 2.80 11.81 4.53
CA LEU A 126 2.99 10.95 5.71
C LEU A 126 4.01 11.53 6.68
N ALA A 127 5.19 11.86 6.18
CA ALA A 127 6.26 12.56 6.88
C ALA A 127 7.43 12.82 5.91
N PRO A 128 8.21 13.88 6.08
CA PRO A 128 9.48 14.04 5.36
C PRO A 128 10.42 12.88 5.68
N LEU A 129 11.03 12.29 4.65
CA LEU A 129 11.94 11.14 4.78
C LEU A 129 13.36 11.50 4.35
N SER A 130 14.34 11.00 5.11
CA SER A 130 15.74 10.91 4.66
C SER A 130 15.89 9.83 3.56
N GLN A 131 17.01 9.81 2.84
CA GLN A 131 17.28 8.78 1.84
C GLN A 131 17.24 7.37 2.46
N GLY A 132 17.93 7.15 3.57
CA GLY A 132 17.91 5.83 4.24
C GLY A 132 16.51 5.41 4.71
N SER A 133 15.62 6.37 5.04
CA SER A 133 14.23 6.06 5.36
C SER A 133 13.41 5.71 4.12
N ARG A 134 13.70 6.33 2.97
CA ARG A 134 13.07 5.95 1.68
C ARG A 134 13.46 4.54 1.27
N ASP A 135 14.74 4.19 1.42
CA ASP A 135 15.22 2.84 1.15
C ASP A 135 14.53 1.81 2.06
N ALA A 136 14.33 2.13 3.34
CA ALA A 136 13.58 1.29 4.27
C ALA A 136 12.11 1.16 3.88
N VAL A 137 11.46 2.23 3.39
CA VAL A 137 10.09 2.21 2.87
C VAL A 137 10.00 1.31 1.63
N ALA A 138 10.96 1.40 0.70
CA ALA A 138 11.02 0.55 -0.48
C ALA A 138 11.12 -0.93 -0.10
N HIS A 139 12.06 -1.30 0.77
CA HIS A 139 12.18 -2.67 1.25
C HIS A 139 10.91 -3.18 1.95
N ALA A 140 10.24 -2.32 2.71
CA ALA A 140 9.00 -2.67 3.38
C ALA A 140 7.84 -2.90 2.39
N ALA A 141 7.72 -2.06 1.36
CA ALA A 141 6.72 -2.19 0.32
C ALA A 141 6.93 -3.48 -0.50
N HIS A 142 8.18 -3.80 -0.87
CA HIS A 142 8.51 -5.06 -1.55
C HIS A 142 8.17 -6.29 -0.69
N ALA A 143 8.53 -6.26 0.60
CA ALA A 143 8.21 -7.36 1.51
C ALA A 143 6.69 -7.57 1.68
N TRP A 144 5.93 -6.50 1.77
CA TRP A 144 4.47 -6.57 1.81
C TRP A 144 3.91 -7.14 0.51
N THR A 145 4.31 -6.59 -0.64
CA THR A 145 3.80 -7.00 -1.96
C THR A 145 4.14 -8.46 -2.27
N ALA A 146 5.38 -8.89 -1.99
CA ALA A 146 5.78 -10.29 -2.18
C ALA A 146 4.91 -11.26 -1.38
N GLY A 147 4.59 -10.93 -0.12
CA GLY A 147 3.73 -11.76 0.72
C GLY A 147 2.27 -11.77 0.28
N GLU A 148 1.77 -10.67 -0.27
CA GLU A 148 0.39 -10.57 -0.79
C GLU A 148 0.25 -11.31 -2.13
N CYS A 149 1.28 -11.25 -2.99
CA CYS A 149 1.32 -11.93 -4.28
C CYS A 149 1.86 -13.38 -4.20
N GLU A 150 2.06 -13.92 -3.00
CA GLU A 150 2.59 -15.27 -2.75
C GLU A 150 3.97 -15.52 -3.40
N ARG A 151 4.79 -14.47 -3.52
CA ARG A 151 6.15 -14.52 -4.08
C ARG A 151 7.19 -14.58 -2.97
N HIS A 152 8.41 -14.96 -3.33
CA HIS A 152 9.54 -14.92 -2.40
C HIS A 152 9.97 -13.48 -2.16
N ALA A 153 9.89 -13.04 -0.90
CA ALA A 153 10.52 -11.77 -0.51
C ALA A 153 12.03 -11.90 -0.57
N ALA A 154 12.69 -10.84 -1.02
CA ALA A 154 14.14 -10.76 -0.92
C ALA A 154 14.59 -10.94 0.55
N PRO A 155 15.77 -11.56 0.80
CA PRO A 155 16.31 -11.71 2.15
C PRO A 155 16.45 -10.35 2.82
N GLU A 156 16.29 -10.32 4.15
CA GLU A 156 16.45 -9.09 4.93
C GLU A 156 17.83 -8.47 4.68
N THR A 157 17.84 -7.39 3.91
CA THR A 157 18.96 -6.45 3.97
C THR A 157 18.80 -5.67 5.26
N THR A 158 19.91 -5.33 5.92
CA THR A 158 19.90 -4.51 7.14
C THR A 158 19.40 -3.10 6.80
N ALA A 159 18.12 -2.97 6.62
CA ALA A 159 17.48 -1.69 6.32
C ALA A 159 17.37 -0.87 7.62
N ALA A 160 17.48 0.44 7.49
CA ALA A 160 17.21 1.36 8.59
C ALA A 160 15.77 1.14 9.12
N PRO A 161 15.53 1.36 10.42
CA PRO A 161 14.20 1.22 10.97
C PRO A 161 13.25 2.24 10.36
N LEU A 162 12.02 1.81 10.07
CA LEU A 162 10.97 2.70 9.55
C LEU A 162 10.60 3.77 10.60
N PRO A 163 10.35 5.01 10.17
CA PRO A 163 9.83 6.06 11.05
C PRO A 163 8.50 5.65 11.70
N ARG A 164 8.21 6.20 12.87
CA ARG A 164 6.95 5.91 13.58
C ARG A 164 5.70 6.20 12.74
N SER A 165 5.74 7.23 11.90
CA SER A 165 4.66 7.56 10.96
C SER A 165 4.31 6.42 9.99
N HIS A 166 5.26 5.53 9.70
CA HIS A 166 5.13 4.37 8.81
C HIS A 166 4.87 3.05 9.55
N ARG A 167 4.35 3.11 10.78
CA ARG A 167 4.10 1.92 11.60
C ARG A 167 3.15 0.92 10.92
N SER A 168 2.15 1.40 10.21
CA SER A 168 1.23 0.55 9.43
C SER A 168 1.98 -0.22 8.35
N LEU A 169 2.87 0.43 7.62
CA LEU A 169 3.70 -0.21 6.61
C LEU A 169 4.66 -1.25 7.24
N ALA A 170 5.23 -0.93 8.42
CA ALA A 170 6.08 -1.89 9.13
C ALA A 170 5.35 -3.19 9.48
N VAL A 171 4.09 -3.07 9.92
CA VAL A 171 3.24 -4.24 10.22
C VAL A 171 2.93 -5.03 8.95
N LEU A 172 2.54 -4.38 7.85
CA LEU A 172 2.28 -5.04 6.56
C LEU A 172 3.53 -5.75 6.03
N ALA A 173 4.69 -5.09 6.09
CA ALA A 173 5.96 -5.67 5.68
C ALA A 173 6.34 -6.91 6.50
N ALA A 174 6.16 -6.88 7.82
CA ALA A 174 6.45 -8.02 8.68
C ALA A 174 5.52 -9.21 8.39
N LEU A 175 4.23 -8.95 8.18
CA LEU A 175 3.25 -9.95 7.79
C LEU A 175 3.56 -10.52 6.40
N GLY A 176 3.92 -9.64 5.45
CA GLY A 176 4.28 -10.03 4.08
C GLY A 176 5.53 -10.92 4.06
N ARG A 177 6.61 -10.55 4.76
CA ARG A 177 7.80 -11.41 4.90
C ARG A 177 7.47 -12.78 5.46
N ARG A 178 6.68 -12.82 6.55
CA ARG A 178 6.26 -14.09 7.15
C ARG A 178 5.45 -14.93 6.16
N ALA A 179 4.50 -14.33 5.45
CA ALA A 179 3.66 -14.99 4.46
C ALA A 179 4.51 -15.59 3.34
N SER A 180 5.40 -14.80 2.75
CA SER A 180 6.32 -15.18 1.70
C SER A 180 7.25 -16.34 2.11
N GLN A 181 7.86 -16.25 3.31
CA GLN A 181 8.77 -17.30 3.83
C GLN A 181 8.06 -18.61 4.12
N ARG A 182 6.82 -18.55 4.58
CA ARG A 182 6.04 -19.73 5.01
C ARG A 182 5.09 -20.25 3.93
N ARG A 183 4.92 -19.51 2.84
CA ARG A 183 3.91 -19.78 1.79
C ARG A 183 2.51 -19.92 2.38
N GLN A 184 2.13 -18.96 3.22
CA GLN A 184 0.87 -18.94 3.95
C GLN A 184 0.24 -17.55 3.80
N PRO A 185 -1.08 -17.41 3.98
CA PRO A 185 -1.73 -16.10 4.02
C PRO A 185 -1.09 -15.15 5.02
N MET A 186 -1.14 -13.83 4.77
CA MET A 186 -0.53 -12.82 5.64
C MET A 186 -1.00 -12.94 7.10
N LEU A 187 -2.27 -13.24 7.33
CA LEU A 187 -2.87 -13.44 8.65
C LEU A 187 -3.25 -14.91 8.84
N ASP A 188 -2.24 -15.78 8.99
CA ASP A 188 -2.44 -17.18 9.30
C ASP A 188 -2.04 -17.49 10.74
N GLY A 189 -3.05 -17.77 11.56
CA GLY A 189 -2.94 -18.20 12.94
C GLY A 189 -2.44 -17.14 13.94
N PRO A 190 -2.33 -17.53 15.22
CA PRO A 190 -2.00 -16.61 16.32
C PRO A 190 -0.58 -16.02 16.22
N ALA A 191 0.36 -16.73 15.57
CA ALA A 191 1.72 -16.25 15.41
C ALA A 191 1.82 -15.01 14.49
N ALA A 192 0.96 -14.92 13.47
CA ALA A 192 0.87 -13.71 12.61
C ALA A 192 0.36 -12.51 13.42
N LEU A 193 -0.65 -12.73 14.25
CA LEU A 193 -1.21 -11.67 15.10
C LEU A 193 -0.18 -11.21 16.15
N ALA A 194 0.52 -12.15 16.81
CA ALA A 194 1.58 -11.82 17.75
C ALA A 194 2.72 -11.02 17.09
N LEU A 195 3.11 -11.38 15.86
CA LEU A 195 4.09 -10.62 15.07
C LEU A 195 3.61 -9.20 14.81
N ALA A 196 2.36 -9.05 14.32
CA ALA A 196 1.77 -7.74 14.05
C ALA A 196 1.74 -6.86 15.31
N MET A 197 1.34 -7.42 16.46
CA MET A 197 1.34 -6.73 17.75
C MET A 197 2.76 -6.30 18.16
N ARG A 198 3.73 -7.20 18.08
CA ARG A 198 5.14 -6.89 18.42
C ARG A 198 5.67 -5.73 17.56
N VAL A 199 5.53 -5.84 16.24
CA VAL A 199 6.00 -4.79 15.31
C VAL A 199 5.19 -3.52 15.48
N GLY A 200 3.88 -3.61 15.65
CA GLY A 200 3.00 -2.48 15.86
C GLY A 200 3.35 -1.67 17.12
N ILE A 201 3.69 -2.31 18.21
CA ILE A 201 4.03 -1.66 19.49
C ILE A 201 5.49 -1.20 19.49
N PHE A 202 6.43 -2.09 19.19
CA PHE A 202 7.86 -1.85 19.39
C PHE A 202 8.60 -1.40 18.11
N GLY A 203 8.05 -1.64 16.92
CA GLY A 203 8.65 -1.27 15.62
C GLY A 203 9.66 -2.27 15.06
N ARG A 204 9.78 -3.44 15.70
CA ARG A 204 10.76 -4.49 15.35
C ARG A 204 10.25 -5.89 15.72
#